data_173cf22223085e6b54c253c9b52963a2
#
_entry.id   173cf22223085e6b54c253c9b52963a2
#
_cell.length_a   1.000
_cell.length_b   1.000
_cell.length_c   1.000
_cell.angle_alpha   90.00
_cell.angle_beta   90.00
_cell.angle_gamma   90.00
#
_symmetry.space_group_name_H-M   'P 1'
#
loop_
_entity.id
_entity.type
_entity.pdbx_description
1 polymer ?
#
loop_
_entity_poly.entity_id
_entity_poly.type
_entity_poly.pdbx_seq_one_letter_code
_entity_poly.pdbx_strand_id
1 'polypeptide(L)'
;MAALAADRGPAKDGWVGMSLITGQQWLDFAAMVECPELLEIPQLRFQLGRWEYREWIRERIAPWLRSRTVDEIVELGQLFRLPVAPLGNGATIPQFDHLRERGVYRGNPAGFHQPRPPWLMSDAQPAPVGATPRIGEHDGAIDWSPRDYGHTAVADRPLAGVRVVDFTAFWAGPAATHALAAFGAEVIKIESIQRPDGIRYSGGMRQDVDDWWEYGWVFHAMNTNKRSVTLDLNSEPGRTLVKRLIARADVVIENFSPRVMDQFGLGATELLAVNPRLIVVRMPAFGLDGPWRDRVGFAPTMEQIAGLAWVTGFPEGPPVAPRGACDPLAGLHAAFATVAALACAERT
;
A
#
# COMPACT_ATOMS: atom_id res chain seq x y z
N MET A 1 15.56 -8.25 -8.50
CA MET A 1 15.17 -6.84 -8.59
C MET A 1 16.14 -5.99 -7.80
N ALA A 2 16.74 -5.05 -8.46
CA ALA A 2 17.85 -4.28 -7.94
C ALA A 2 17.41 -3.29 -6.87
N ALA A 3 17.99 -3.47 -5.72
CA ALA A 3 17.88 -2.52 -4.64
C ALA A 3 18.55 -1.22 -5.01
N LEU A 4 17.85 -0.14 -4.78
CA LEU A 4 18.48 1.17 -4.78
C LEU A 4 19.66 1.20 -3.84
N ALA A 5 20.77 1.69 -4.31
CA ALA A 5 21.92 2.00 -3.48
C ALA A 5 21.60 2.98 -2.35
N ALA A 6 20.47 3.68 -2.44
CA ALA A 6 20.00 4.65 -1.47
C ALA A 6 18.85 4.16 -0.58
N ASP A 7 18.64 2.83 -0.45
CA ASP A 7 17.53 2.32 0.38
C ASP A 7 17.64 2.63 1.84
N ARG A 8 18.83 2.83 2.31
CA ARG A 8 19.16 3.04 3.72
C ARG A 8 20.57 3.57 3.84
N GLY A 9 20.78 4.36 4.81
CA GLY A 9 22.09 4.87 5.16
C GLY A 9 22.16 5.19 6.64
N PRO A 10 23.36 5.15 7.25
CA PRO A 10 23.55 5.66 8.58
C PRO A 10 23.44 7.18 8.54
N ALA A 11 22.44 7.71 9.26
CA ALA A 11 22.35 9.09 9.65
C ALA A 11 23.23 9.34 10.88
N LYS A 12 23.24 10.57 11.40
CA LYS A 12 24.01 10.96 12.56
C LYS A 12 23.64 10.17 13.83
N ASP A 13 22.38 9.79 13.97
CA ASP A 13 21.80 9.19 15.19
C ASP A 13 21.03 7.90 14.95
N GLY A 14 21.03 7.35 13.74
CA GLY A 14 20.31 6.12 13.44
C GLY A 14 20.35 5.73 11.97
N TRP A 15 19.33 4.99 11.55
CA TRP A 15 19.16 4.54 10.17
C TRP A 15 17.93 5.16 9.53
N VAL A 16 18.10 5.62 8.30
CA VAL A 16 17.01 6.13 7.46
C VAL A 16 16.84 5.27 6.23
N GLY A 17 15.60 5.05 5.84
CA GLY A 17 15.25 4.33 4.64
C GLY A 17 14.66 5.25 3.57
N MET A 18 14.95 4.96 2.30
CA MET A 18 14.49 5.72 1.14
C MET A 18 14.05 4.76 0.04
N SER A 19 12.86 4.99 -0.53
CA SER A 19 12.26 4.09 -1.53
C SER A 19 12.01 4.82 -2.84
N LEU A 20 13.09 5.20 -3.53
CA LEU A 20 13.02 5.97 -4.77
C LEU A 20 12.70 5.05 -5.97
N ILE A 21 11.46 5.03 -6.42
CA ILE A 21 10.99 4.13 -7.48
C ILE A 21 11.01 4.81 -8.85
N THR A 22 10.46 6.04 -8.93
CA THR A 22 10.32 6.76 -10.21
C THR A 22 11.54 7.59 -10.57
N GLY A 23 11.67 7.93 -11.86
CA GLY A 23 12.71 8.85 -12.32
C GLY A 23 12.57 10.26 -11.74
N GLN A 24 11.33 10.74 -11.53
CA GLN A 24 11.09 12.04 -10.89
C GLN A 24 11.57 12.05 -9.44
N GLN A 25 11.28 11.00 -8.68
CA GLN A 25 11.78 10.87 -7.30
C GLN A 25 13.31 10.87 -7.24
N TRP A 26 13.98 10.36 -8.27
CA TRP A 26 15.43 10.43 -8.34
C TRP A 26 15.95 11.86 -8.55
N LEU A 27 15.28 12.64 -9.41
CA LEU A 27 15.62 14.06 -9.62
C LEU A 27 15.42 14.86 -8.34
N ASP A 28 14.28 14.67 -7.69
CA ASP A 28 13.93 15.35 -6.44
C ASP A 28 14.89 14.95 -5.31
N PHE A 29 15.33 13.69 -5.28
CA PHE A 29 16.32 13.20 -4.32
C PHE A 29 17.69 13.84 -4.53
N ALA A 30 18.16 13.93 -5.78
CA ALA A 30 19.43 14.58 -6.07
C ALA A 30 19.45 16.06 -5.62
N ALA A 31 18.31 16.74 -5.79
CA ALA A 31 18.12 18.10 -5.26
C ALA A 31 18.11 18.13 -3.73
N MET A 32 17.42 17.19 -3.08
CA MET A 32 17.35 17.10 -1.61
C MET A 32 18.72 16.87 -0.97
N VAL A 33 19.55 16.00 -1.58
CA VAL A 33 20.90 15.70 -1.05
C VAL A 33 21.97 16.67 -1.54
N GLU A 34 21.58 17.68 -2.32
CA GLU A 34 22.48 18.72 -2.84
C GLU A 34 23.67 18.14 -3.64
N CYS A 35 23.41 17.06 -4.40
CA CYS A 35 24.42 16.33 -5.15
C CYS A 35 24.08 16.33 -6.66
N PRO A 36 24.42 17.39 -7.39
CA PRO A 36 24.08 17.51 -8.82
C PRO A 36 24.75 16.45 -9.70
N GLU A 37 25.87 15.89 -9.27
CA GLU A 37 26.58 14.82 -9.99
C GLU A 37 25.71 13.57 -10.21
N LEU A 38 24.72 13.36 -9.34
CA LEU A 38 23.73 12.28 -9.53
C LEU A 38 22.87 12.47 -10.78
N LEU A 39 22.82 13.65 -11.36
CA LEU A 39 22.06 13.98 -12.57
C LEU A 39 22.88 13.88 -13.84
N GLU A 40 24.21 13.83 -13.74
CA GLU A 40 25.12 13.77 -14.88
C GLU A 40 25.10 12.40 -15.59
N ILE A 41 24.63 11.35 -14.90
CA ILE A 41 24.56 10.00 -15.43
C ILE A 41 23.09 9.67 -15.78
N PRO A 42 22.70 9.68 -17.08
CA PRO A 42 21.31 9.48 -17.52
C PRO A 42 20.72 8.15 -17.06
N GLN A 43 21.53 7.10 -16.94
CA GLN A 43 21.13 5.77 -16.52
C GLN A 43 20.54 5.75 -15.09
N LEU A 44 20.93 6.70 -14.24
CA LEU A 44 20.43 6.79 -12.85
C LEU A 44 18.95 7.19 -12.74
N ARG A 45 18.32 7.64 -13.83
CA ARG A 45 16.86 7.80 -13.90
C ARG A 45 16.13 6.47 -13.76
N PHE A 46 16.79 5.36 -14.10
CA PHE A 46 16.24 4.01 -14.07
C PHE A 46 16.80 3.20 -12.89
N GLN A 47 15.98 2.31 -12.36
CA GLN A 47 16.38 1.49 -11.20
C GLN A 47 17.60 0.61 -11.47
N LEU A 48 17.72 0.07 -12.68
CA LEU A 48 18.86 -0.77 -13.05
C LEU A 48 20.18 0.01 -13.01
N GLY A 49 20.20 1.22 -13.58
CA GLY A 49 21.39 2.07 -13.55
C GLY A 49 21.78 2.43 -12.11
N ARG A 50 20.80 2.76 -11.25
CA ARG A 50 21.08 3.01 -9.83
C ARG A 50 21.65 1.78 -9.11
N TRP A 51 21.27 0.59 -9.50
CA TRP A 51 21.87 -0.64 -8.98
C TRP A 51 23.31 -0.82 -9.45
N GLU A 52 23.59 -0.59 -10.71
CA GLU A 52 24.93 -0.69 -11.27
C GLU A 52 25.91 0.30 -10.60
N TYR A 53 25.45 1.52 -10.35
CA TYR A 53 26.24 2.58 -9.72
C TYR A 53 26.06 2.69 -8.20
N ARG A 54 25.49 1.69 -7.51
CA ARG A 54 25.11 1.77 -6.10
C ARG A 54 26.23 2.18 -5.15
N GLU A 55 27.46 1.68 -5.33
CA GLU A 55 28.59 2.03 -4.46
C GLU A 55 29.03 3.48 -4.71
N TRP A 56 29.10 3.89 -5.96
CA TRP A 56 29.40 5.26 -6.34
C TRP A 56 28.37 6.26 -5.78
N ILE A 57 27.09 5.92 -5.80
CA ILE A 57 26.03 6.72 -5.19
C ILE A 57 26.23 6.79 -3.69
N ARG A 58 26.45 5.66 -3.02
CA ARG A 58 26.66 5.61 -1.56
C ARG A 58 27.81 6.49 -1.11
N GLU A 59 28.95 6.43 -1.76
CA GLU A 59 30.11 7.25 -1.42
C GLU A 59 29.80 8.75 -1.44
N ARG A 60 29.00 9.19 -2.41
CA ARG A 60 28.66 10.61 -2.59
C ARG A 60 27.63 11.11 -1.58
N ILE A 61 26.62 10.31 -1.29
CA ILE A 61 25.56 10.74 -0.36
C ILE A 61 25.88 10.48 1.12
N ALA A 62 26.83 9.60 1.41
CA ALA A 62 27.17 9.23 2.79
C ALA A 62 27.58 10.41 3.69
N PRO A 63 28.39 11.40 3.24
CA PRO A 63 28.71 12.56 4.05
C PRO A 63 27.47 13.39 4.41
N TRP A 64 26.56 13.57 3.44
CA TRP A 64 25.31 14.30 3.63
C TRP A 64 24.40 13.58 4.66
N LEU A 65 24.26 12.25 4.56
CA LEU A 65 23.48 11.46 5.50
C LEU A 65 24.05 11.54 6.93
N ARG A 66 25.36 11.35 7.09
CA ARG A 66 26.02 11.35 8.40
C ARG A 66 26.01 12.73 9.08
N SER A 67 25.82 13.79 8.35
CA SER A 67 25.77 15.16 8.90
C SER A 67 24.41 15.52 9.48
N ARG A 68 23.36 14.71 9.25
CA ARG A 68 21.98 15.00 9.63
C ARG A 68 21.39 13.90 10.51
N THR A 69 20.45 14.26 11.36
CA THR A 69 19.65 13.29 12.13
C THR A 69 18.62 12.60 11.25
N VAL A 70 18.09 11.48 11.73
CA VAL A 70 17.01 10.76 11.05
C VAL A 70 15.79 11.67 10.85
N ASP A 71 15.42 12.45 11.87
CA ASP A 71 14.26 13.34 11.82
C ASP A 71 14.45 14.45 10.77
N GLU A 72 15.63 15.11 10.73
CA GLU A 72 15.95 16.11 9.71
C GLU A 72 15.85 15.55 8.29
N ILE A 73 16.33 14.33 8.06
CA ILE A 73 16.28 13.70 6.74
C ILE A 73 14.82 13.32 6.38
N VAL A 74 14.05 12.85 7.34
CA VAL A 74 12.64 12.50 7.12
C VAL A 74 11.80 13.74 6.83
N GLU A 75 12.02 14.86 7.54
CA GLU A 75 11.36 16.14 7.29
C GLU A 75 11.68 16.67 5.89
N LEU A 76 12.96 16.67 5.50
CA LEU A 76 13.34 17.04 4.14
C LEU A 76 12.70 16.14 3.10
N GLY A 77 12.67 14.83 3.32
CA GLY A 77 11.99 13.89 2.45
C GLY A 77 10.52 14.22 2.25
N GLN A 78 9.82 14.68 3.29
CA GLN A 78 8.43 15.13 3.18
C GLN A 78 8.29 16.38 2.30
N LEU A 79 9.16 17.37 2.47
CA LEU A 79 9.16 18.60 1.67
C LEU A 79 9.34 18.30 0.19
N PHE A 80 10.20 17.36 -0.14
CA PHE A 80 10.45 16.89 -1.51
C PHE A 80 9.46 15.81 -1.98
N ARG A 81 8.46 15.44 -1.15
CA ARG A 81 7.49 14.36 -1.42
C ARG A 81 8.14 13.03 -1.78
N LEU A 82 9.23 12.71 -1.11
CA LEU A 82 9.96 11.46 -1.25
C LEU A 82 9.53 10.44 -0.20
N PRO A 83 9.49 9.16 -0.54
CA PRO A 83 9.22 8.08 0.42
C PRO A 83 10.47 7.82 1.28
N VAL A 84 10.63 8.64 2.30
CA VAL A 84 11.70 8.58 3.30
C VAL A 84 11.09 8.26 4.67
N ALA A 85 11.72 7.36 5.41
CA ALA A 85 11.20 6.91 6.68
C ALA A 85 12.33 6.53 7.68
N PRO A 86 12.08 6.65 9.00
CA PRO A 86 12.95 6.07 10.00
C PRO A 86 12.92 4.55 9.93
N LEU A 87 14.00 3.87 10.28
CA LEU A 87 13.95 2.44 10.52
C LEU A 87 13.40 2.17 11.91
N GLY A 88 12.19 1.60 11.94
CA GLY A 88 11.55 1.18 13.19
C GLY A 88 12.14 -0.10 13.75
N ASN A 89 12.07 -0.24 15.07
CA ASN A 89 12.41 -1.45 15.82
C ASN A 89 11.44 -1.64 17.00
N GLY A 90 11.56 -2.72 17.73
CA GLY A 90 10.65 -3.04 18.83
C GLY A 90 10.56 -1.97 19.93
N ALA A 91 11.58 -1.12 20.09
CA ALA A 91 11.57 -0.02 21.04
C ALA A 91 11.00 1.28 20.44
N THR A 92 11.29 1.59 19.18
CA THR A 92 10.93 2.87 18.55
C THR A 92 9.53 2.86 17.93
N ILE A 93 9.08 1.74 17.35
CA ILE A 93 7.78 1.64 16.67
C ILE A 93 6.61 2.06 17.57
N PRO A 94 6.50 1.61 18.84
CA PRO A 94 5.42 2.04 19.71
C PRO A 94 5.47 3.54 20.08
N GLN A 95 6.60 4.20 19.82
CA GLN A 95 6.80 5.62 20.12
C GLN A 95 6.44 6.54 18.94
N PHE A 96 6.29 6.02 17.75
CA PHE A 96 5.90 6.83 16.59
C PHE A 96 4.52 7.49 16.84
N ASP A 97 4.48 8.80 16.78
CA ASP A 97 3.29 9.62 17.01
C ASP A 97 2.10 9.17 16.16
N HIS A 98 2.35 8.94 14.89
CA HIS A 98 1.36 8.46 13.93
C HIS A 98 0.70 7.13 14.36
N LEU A 99 1.48 6.18 14.82
CA LEU A 99 0.96 4.88 15.23
C LEU A 99 0.20 4.97 16.56
N ARG A 100 0.64 5.85 17.46
CA ARG A 100 -0.05 6.13 18.73
C ARG A 100 -1.39 6.84 18.51
N GLU A 101 -1.40 7.93 17.74
CA GLU A 101 -2.62 8.70 17.47
C GLU A 101 -3.68 7.86 16.74
N ARG A 102 -3.24 6.97 15.84
CA ARG A 102 -4.14 6.04 15.14
C ARG A 102 -4.55 4.82 15.97
N GLY A 103 -4.10 4.69 17.21
CA GLY A 103 -4.42 3.57 18.08
C GLY A 103 -4.07 2.21 17.47
N VAL A 104 -2.89 2.14 16.78
CA VAL A 104 -2.44 0.91 16.13
C VAL A 104 -2.17 -0.18 17.15
N TYR A 105 -1.66 0.17 18.32
CA TYR A 105 -1.42 -0.74 19.42
C TYR A 105 -2.49 -0.61 20.51
N ARG A 106 -2.96 -1.75 20.99
CA ARG A 106 -3.96 -1.86 22.07
C ARG A 106 -3.38 -2.63 23.23
N GLY A 107 -3.75 -2.24 24.45
CA GLY A 107 -3.38 -2.99 25.65
C GLY A 107 -4.08 -4.34 25.70
N ASN A 108 -3.32 -5.40 25.99
CA ASN A 108 -3.86 -6.72 26.32
C ASN A 108 -4.02 -6.84 27.83
N PRO A 109 -5.09 -7.49 28.37
CA PRO A 109 -5.25 -7.73 29.81
C PRO A 109 -4.07 -8.44 30.47
N ALA A 110 -3.23 -9.16 29.71
CA ALA A 110 -2.02 -9.81 30.20
C ALA A 110 -0.82 -8.84 30.36
N GLY A 111 -1.00 -7.52 30.14
CA GLY A 111 0.00 -6.50 30.43
C GLY A 111 0.97 -6.17 29.27
N PHE A 112 0.69 -6.59 28.06
CA PHE A 112 1.46 -6.22 26.87
C PHE A 112 0.62 -5.44 25.85
N HIS A 113 1.27 -4.86 24.85
CA HIS A 113 0.60 -4.22 23.74
C HIS A 113 0.60 -5.13 22.50
N GLN A 114 -0.54 -5.18 21.81
CA GLN A 114 -0.68 -5.91 20.54
C GLN A 114 -1.25 -5.00 19.46
N PRO A 115 -0.94 -5.22 18.16
CA PRO A 115 -1.56 -4.47 17.09
C PRO A 115 -3.04 -4.81 16.96
N ARG A 116 -3.86 -3.82 16.63
CA ARG A 116 -5.24 -4.05 16.21
C ARG A 116 -5.28 -4.66 14.79
N PRO A 117 -6.45 -5.12 14.31
CA PRO A 117 -6.64 -5.45 12.91
C PRO A 117 -6.17 -4.29 11.99
N PRO A 118 -5.53 -4.57 10.84
CA PRO A 118 -4.94 -3.55 10.00
C PRO A 118 -5.97 -2.68 9.26
N TRP A 119 -7.24 -3.09 9.20
CA TRP A 119 -8.33 -2.33 8.60
C TRP A 119 -9.18 -1.62 9.66
N LEU A 120 -9.86 -0.57 9.22
CA LEU A 120 -10.92 0.14 9.94
C LEU A 120 -12.17 0.13 9.07
N MET A 121 -13.33 -0.10 9.66
CA MET A 121 -14.64 -0.03 9.02
C MET A 121 -15.44 1.11 9.66
N SER A 122 -16.18 1.89 8.87
CA SER A 122 -16.94 3.04 9.35
C SER A 122 -18.04 2.63 10.34
N ASP A 123 -18.75 1.53 10.01
CA ASP A 123 -19.96 1.11 10.73
C ASP A 123 -19.75 -0.16 11.58
N ALA A 124 -18.50 -0.65 11.67
CA ALA A 124 -18.19 -1.84 12.46
C ALA A 124 -16.97 -1.60 13.35
N GLN A 125 -17.13 -1.84 14.63
CA GLN A 125 -16.01 -1.81 15.56
C GLN A 125 -15.45 -3.23 15.75
N PRO A 126 -14.12 -3.40 15.75
CA PRO A 126 -13.52 -4.67 16.10
C PRO A 126 -13.85 -5.01 17.55
N ALA A 127 -14.02 -6.30 17.83
CA ALA A 127 -14.21 -6.77 19.19
C ALA A 127 -13.11 -6.24 20.13
N PRO A 128 -13.42 -5.93 21.39
CA PRO A 128 -12.41 -5.56 22.37
C PRO A 128 -11.40 -6.69 22.56
N VAL A 129 -10.19 -6.34 22.93
CA VAL A 129 -9.15 -7.34 23.25
C VAL A 129 -9.55 -8.02 24.56
N GLY A 130 -9.82 -9.32 24.49
CA GLY A 130 -10.13 -10.16 25.65
C GLY A 130 -8.87 -10.79 26.27
N ALA A 131 -9.03 -11.38 27.44
CA ALA A 131 -8.00 -12.20 28.06
C ALA A 131 -7.78 -13.49 27.25
N THR A 132 -6.56 -14.00 27.27
CA THR A 132 -6.26 -15.32 26.72
C THR A 132 -6.84 -16.39 27.66
N PRO A 133 -7.57 -17.40 27.15
CA PRO A 133 -8.11 -18.46 27.99
C PRO A 133 -7.00 -19.33 28.58
N ARG A 134 -7.24 -19.86 29.77
CA ARG A 134 -6.39 -20.90 30.38
C ARG A 134 -6.63 -22.24 29.70
N ILE A 135 -5.68 -23.15 29.81
CA ILE A 135 -5.84 -24.50 29.29
C ILE A 135 -7.06 -25.14 29.97
N GLY A 136 -8.04 -25.62 29.19
CA GLY A 136 -9.24 -26.27 29.67
C GLY A 136 -10.30 -25.36 30.32
N GLU A 137 -10.15 -24.03 30.28
CA GLU A 137 -11.04 -23.08 30.92
C GLU A 137 -12.52 -23.24 30.54
N HIS A 138 -12.79 -23.73 29.36
CA HIS A 138 -14.14 -23.91 28.83
C HIS A 138 -14.54 -25.40 28.66
N ASP A 139 -13.80 -26.33 29.28
CA ASP A 139 -14.15 -27.75 29.21
C ASP A 139 -15.55 -27.97 29.78
N GLY A 140 -16.42 -28.61 29.00
CA GLY A 140 -17.82 -28.87 29.37
C GLY A 140 -18.75 -27.66 29.31
N ALA A 141 -18.25 -26.46 28.97
CA ALA A 141 -19.08 -25.25 28.87
C ALA A 141 -19.48 -24.90 27.41
N ILE A 142 -18.97 -25.67 26.42
CA ILE A 142 -19.26 -25.43 25.00
C ILE A 142 -20.43 -26.32 24.57
N ASP A 143 -21.57 -25.69 24.28
CA ASP A 143 -22.75 -26.35 23.71
C ASP A 143 -23.08 -25.67 22.37
N TRP A 144 -22.77 -26.34 21.26
CA TRP A 144 -23.07 -25.88 19.93
C TRP A 144 -24.26 -26.66 19.34
N SER A 145 -25.40 -26.00 19.25
CA SER A 145 -26.53 -26.56 18.52
C SER A 145 -26.22 -26.73 17.04
N PRO A 146 -26.60 -27.84 16.39
CA PRO A 146 -26.48 -28.01 14.96
C PRO A 146 -27.14 -26.86 14.22
N ARG A 147 -26.46 -26.31 13.21
CA ARG A 147 -27.05 -25.32 12.32
C ARG A 147 -27.65 -25.99 11.10
N ASP A 148 -28.86 -25.66 10.76
CA ASP A 148 -29.43 -26.00 9.45
C ASP A 148 -28.96 -24.94 8.45
N TYR A 149 -28.07 -25.34 7.56
CA TYR A 149 -27.54 -24.45 6.52
C TYR A 149 -28.43 -24.38 5.27
N GLY A 150 -29.52 -25.15 5.22
CA GLY A 150 -30.33 -25.29 4.01
C GLY A 150 -29.50 -25.71 2.79
N HIS A 151 -30.11 -26.20 1.75
CA HIS A 151 -29.44 -26.46 0.48
C HIS A 151 -29.45 -25.17 -0.38
N THR A 152 -28.58 -24.21 -0.10
CA THR A 152 -28.30 -23.12 -1.03
C THR A 152 -27.40 -23.66 -2.14
N ALA A 153 -27.79 -23.48 -3.38
CA ALA A 153 -26.93 -23.81 -4.52
C ALA A 153 -25.61 -23.03 -4.37
N VAL A 154 -24.51 -23.74 -4.30
CA VAL A 154 -23.18 -23.11 -4.23
C VAL A 154 -22.92 -22.47 -5.60
N ALA A 155 -22.73 -21.16 -5.64
CA ALA A 155 -22.29 -20.48 -6.86
C ALA A 155 -20.94 -21.07 -7.31
N ASP A 156 -20.71 -21.19 -8.60
CA ASP A 156 -19.47 -21.71 -9.18
C ASP A 156 -18.23 -20.96 -8.64
N ARG A 157 -18.41 -19.68 -8.29
CA ARG A 157 -17.37 -18.82 -7.72
C ARG A 157 -17.92 -17.96 -6.58
N PRO A 158 -17.19 -17.83 -5.47
CA PRO A 158 -17.68 -17.16 -4.25
C PRO A 158 -18.14 -15.71 -4.43
N LEU A 159 -17.53 -14.97 -5.37
CA LEU A 159 -17.86 -13.56 -5.64
C LEU A 159 -18.53 -13.36 -7.01
N ALA A 160 -19.17 -14.42 -7.57
CA ALA A 160 -19.95 -14.29 -8.80
C ALA A 160 -21.07 -13.25 -8.60
N GLY A 161 -21.16 -12.29 -9.53
CA GLY A 161 -22.14 -11.18 -9.48
C GLY A 161 -21.65 -9.92 -8.76
N VAL A 162 -20.58 -9.98 -7.99
CA VAL A 162 -19.96 -8.79 -7.35
C VAL A 162 -19.22 -7.96 -8.41
N ARG A 163 -19.47 -6.65 -8.45
CA ARG A 163 -18.86 -5.69 -9.36
C ARG A 163 -17.93 -4.74 -8.63
N VAL A 164 -16.67 -4.67 -9.08
CA VAL A 164 -15.62 -3.86 -8.49
C VAL A 164 -15.12 -2.83 -9.49
N VAL A 165 -15.14 -1.55 -9.12
CA VAL A 165 -14.43 -0.48 -9.85
C VAL A 165 -13.08 -0.28 -9.19
N ASP A 166 -12.04 -0.53 -9.96
CA ASP A 166 -10.65 -0.59 -9.51
C ASP A 166 -9.86 0.63 -9.98
N PHE A 167 -9.57 1.58 -9.07
CA PHE A 167 -8.70 2.74 -9.31
C PHE A 167 -7.28 2.50 -8.86
N THR A 168 -6.95 1.28 -8.44
CA THR A 168 -5.65 1.01 -7.85
C THR A 168 -4.51 1.03 -8.85
N ALA A 169 -3.31 1.35 -8.38
CA ALA A 169 -2.09 1.35 -9.16
C ALA A 169 -0.94 0.68 -8.39
N PHE A 170 0.12 0.37 -9.08
CA PHE A 170 1.31 -0.32 -8.59
C PHE A 170 1.03 -1.75 -8.15
N TRP A 171 1.08 -2.08 -6.85
CA TRP A 171 1.07 -3.47 -6.40
C TRP A 171 -0.01 -3.76 -5.34
N ALA A 172 -0.02 -3.08 -4.21
CA ALA A 172 -0.89 -3.40 -3.07
C ALA A 172 -2.38 -3.43 -3.43
N GLY A 173 -2.88 -2.36 -4.05
CA GLY A 173 -4.26 -2.28 -4.49
C GLY A 173 -4.59 -3.27 -5.60
N PRO A 174 -3.80 -3.34 -6.70
CA PRO A 174 -4.00 -4.35 -7.73
C PRO A 174 -3.97 -5.79 -7.21
N ALA A 175 -3.18 -6.12 -6.18
CA ALA A 175 -3.19 -7.44 -5.54
C ALA A 175 -4.53 -7.73 -4.84
N ALA A 176 -5.14 -6.73 -4.20
CA ALA A 176 -6.46 -6.86 -3.59
C ALA A 176 -7.53 -7.16 -4.64
N THR A 177 -7.59 -6.35 -5.70
CA THR A 177 -8.60 -6.50 -6.76
C THR A 177 -8.35 -7.74 -7.62
N HIS A 178 -7.08 -8.18 -7.78
CA HIS A 178 -6.75 -9.47 -8.38
C HIS A 178 -7.31 -10.65 -7.57
N ALA A 179 -7.16 -10.64 -6.24
CA ALA A 179 -7.73 -11.69 -5.38
C ALA A 179 -9.26 -11.75 -5.52
N LEU A 180 -9.95 -10.59 -5.53
CA LEU A 180 -11.40 -10.56 -5.75
C LEU A 180 -11.79 -11.10 -7.14
N ALA A 181 -11.03 -10.75 -8.19
CA ALA A 181 -11.25 -11.26 -9.55
C ALA A 181 -11.02 -12.77 -9.63
N ALA A 182 -10.02 -13.31 -8.92
CA ALA A 182 -9.77 -14.75 -8.86
C ALA A 182 -10.92 -15.53 -8.21
N PHE A 183 -11.61 -14.91 -7.24
CA PHE A 183 -12.83 -15.45 -6.63
C PHE A 183 -14.12 -15.21 -7.46
N GLY A 184 -14.02 -14.58 -8.63
CA GLY A 184 -15.13 -14.47 -9.59
C GLY A 184 -15.82 -13.10 -9.63
N ALA A 185 -15.33 -12.09 -8.92
CA ALA A 185 -15.84 -10.73 -9.07
C ALA A 185 -15.55 -10.17 -10.47
N GLU A 186 -16.49 -9.38 -11.01
CA GLU A 186 -16.29 -8.59 -12.22
C GLU A 186 -15.52 -7.32 -11.88
N VAL A 187 -14.22 -7.29 -12.19
CA VAL A 187 -13.34 -6.16 -11.87
C VAL A 187 -13.09 -5.31 -13.12
N ILE A 188 -13.39 -4.01 -13.04
CA ILE A 188 -13.10 -3.02 -14.08
C ILE A 188 -12.04 -2.08 -13.56
N LYS A 189 -10.82 -2.21 -14.10
CA LYS A 189 -9.69 -1.31 -13.82
C LYS A 189 -9.85 -0.01 -14.61
N ILE A 190 -9.79 1.11 -13.90
CA ILE A 190 -9.78 2.45 -14.49
C ILE A 190 -8.34 2.91 -14.60
N GLU A 191 -7.92 3.26 -15.79
CA GLU A 191 -6.58 3.74 -16.08
C GLU A 191 -6.65 5.01 -16.95
N SER A 192 -5.61 5.84 -16.96
CA SER A 192 -5.53 7.01 -17.83
C SER A 192 -4.39 6.85 -18.83
N ILE A 193 -4.61 7.19 -20.10
CA ILE A 193 -3.54 7.21 -21.10
C ILE A 193 -2.51 8.30 -20.82
N GLN A 194 -2.88 9.38 -20.14
CA GLN A 194 -1.96 10.45 -19.74
C GLN A 194 -1.06 10.05 -18.57
N ARG A 195 -1.55 9.14 -17.73
CA ARG A 195 -0.84 8.63 -16.57
C ARG A 195 -1.17 7.15 -16.35
N PRO A 196 -0.59 6.25 -17.16
CA PRO A 196 -0.76 4.81 -17.00
C PRO A 196 -0.26 4.33 -15.64
N ASP A 197 -0.66 3.12 -15.25
CA ASP A 197 -0.17 2.49 -14.04
C ASP A 197 1.36 2.39 -14.06
N GLY A 198 2.02 3.01 -13.07
CA GLY A 198 3.49 3.07 -13.00
C GLY A 198 4.16 1.70 -12.94
N ILE A 199 3.45 0.65 -12.54
CA ILE A 199 4.00 -0.72 -12.51
C ILE A 199 4.23 -1.28 -13.92
N ARG A 200 3.56 -0.74 -14.95
CA ARG A 200 3.81 -1.08 -16.35
C ARG A 200 5.25 -0.82 -16.77
N TYR A 201 5.88 0.18 -16.13
CA TYR A 201 7.25 0.61 -16.40
C TYR A 201 8.28 -0.02 -15.47
N SER A 202 7.89 -1.00 -14.65
CA SER A 202 8.76 -1.68 -13.68
C SER A 202 9.03 -3.12 -14.11
N GLY A 203 10.18 -3.67 -13.74
CA GLY A 203 10.43 -5.10 -13.88
C GLY A 203 11.37 -5.52 -15.02
N GLY A 204 12.25 -4.64 -15.50
CA GLY A 204 13.33 -5.04 -16.43
C GLY A 204 12.84 -5.43 -17.82
N MET A 205 11.98 -4.63 -18.42
CA MET A 205 11.33 -4.90 -19.66
C MET A 205 12.21 -4.65 -20.89
N ARG A 206 11.83 -5.33 -21.97
CA ARG A 206 12.41 -5.14 -23.29
C ARG A 206 11.98 -3.78 -23.85
N GLN A 207 12.79 -2.74 -23.63
CA GLN A 207 12.56 -1.39 -24.18
C GLN A 207 12.84 -1.30 -25.69
N ASP A 208 13.27 -2.41 -26.30
CA ASP A 208 13.60 -2.56 -27.72
C ASP A 208 12.40 -2.96 -28.60
N VAL A 209 11.21 -3.15 -28.00
CA VAL A 209 9.96 -3.46 -28.71
C VAL A 209 8.95 -2.34 -28.54
N ASP A 210 8.13 -2.13 -29.57
CA ASP A 210 7.00 -1.19 -29.50
C ASP A 210 6.03 -1.62 -28.40
N ASP A 211 5.41 -0.64 -27.73
CA ASP A 211 4.46 -0.86 -26.64
C ASP A 211 5.02 -1.73 -25.50
N TRP A 212 6.34 -1.65 -25.27
CA TRP A 212 7.06 -2.47 -24.28
C TRP A 212 6.44 -2.43 -22.88
N TRP A 213 5.72 -1.38 -22.49
CA TRP A 213 5.00 -1.27 -21.24
C TRP A 213 3.81 -2.23 -21.11
N GLU A 214 3.32 -2.79 -22.23
CA GLU A 214 2.28 -3.83 -22.22
C GLU A 214 2.85 -5.21 -21.84
N TYR A 215 4.17 -5.38 -21.79
CA TYR A 215 4.84 -6.62 -21.42
C TYR A 215 5.32 -6.65 -19.97
N GLY A 216 4.81 -5.72 -19.12
CA GLY A 216 5.15 -5.63 -17.70
C GLY A 216 4.73 -6.86 -16.92
N TRP A 217 5.66 -7.75 -16.58
CA TRP A 217 5.33 -9.01 -15.90
C TRP A 217 4.65 -8.79 -14.54
N VAL A 218 5.02 -7.73 -13.79
CA VAL A 218 4.36 -7.40 -12.52
C VAL A 218 2.94 -6.90 -12.78
N PHE A 219 2.74 -6.08 -13.83
CA PHE A 219 1.41 -5.63 -14.23
C PHE A 219 0.52 -6.83 -14.58
N HIS A 220 1.02 -7.76 -15.39
CA HIS A 220 0.29 -8.97 -15.76
C HIS A 220 -0.07 -9.83 -14.52
N ALA A 221 0.90 -10.05 -13.62
CA ALA A 221 0.68 -10.85 -12.42
C ALA A 221 -0.43 -10.30 -11.51
N MET A 222 -0.61 -8.97 -11.49
CA MET A 222 -1.58 -8.30 -10.59
C MET A 222 -2.90 -7.93 -11.27
N ASN A 223 -3.04 -8.11 -12.60
CA ASN A 223 -4.21 -7.63 -13.33
C ASN A 223 -4.90 -8.70 -14.19
N THR A 224 -4.55 -9.97 -14.03
CA THR A 224 -5.28 -11.08 -14.65
C THR A 224 -6.74 -11.10 -14.19
N ASN A 225 -7.64 -11.56 -15.07
CA ASN A 225 -9.09 -11.62 -14.85
C ASN A 225 -9.80 -10.28 -14.67
N LYS A 226 -9.13 -9.16 -14.96
CA LYS A 226 -9.75 -7.82 -14.95
C LYS A 226 -10.09 -7.37 -16.37
N ARG A 227 -11.07 -6.48 -16.47
CA ARG A 227 -11.30 -5.64 -17.66
C ARG A 227 -10.67 -4.29 -17.44
N SER A 228 -10.24 -3.60 -18.50
CA SER A 228 -9.66 -2.26 -18.43
C SER A 228 -10.47 -1.26 -19.23
N VAL A 229 -10.63 -0.06 -18.67
CA VAL A 229 -11.23 1.10 -19.34
C VAL A 229 -10.33 2.31 -19.11
N THR A 230 -10.03 3.04 -20.17
CA THR A 230 -9.28 4.30 -20.06
C THR A 230 -10.24 5.48 -19.95
N LEU A 231 -10.09 6.27 -18.87
CA LEU A 231 -10.88 7.46 -18.59
C LEU A 231 -9.97 8.60 -18.09
N ASP A 232 -10.19 9.80 -18.61
CA ASP A 232 -9.53 11.01 -18.09
C ASP A 232 -10.35 11.60 -16.95
N LEU A 233 -9.90 11.40 -15.72
CA LEU A 233 -10.55 11.93 -14.51
C LEU A 233 -10.40 13.45 -14.35
N ASN A 234 -9.51 14.11 -15.10
CA ASN A 234 -9.45 15.57 -15.14
C ASN A 234 -10.61 16.16 -15.93
N SER A 235 -11.18 15.40 -16.86
CA SER A 235 -12.31 15.82 -17.68
C SER A 235 -13.66 15.55 -17.00
N GLU A 236 -14.63 16.43 -17.20
CA GLU A 236 -16.00 16.22 -16.70
C GLU A 236 -16.68 15.02 -17.35
N PRO A 237 -16.57 14.77 -18.68
CA PRO A 237 -17.10 13.55 -19.30
C PRO A 237 -16.53 12.28 -18.68
N GLY A 238 -15.20 12.24 -18.39
CA GLY A 238 -14.56 11.09 -17.75
C GLY A 238 -15.12 10.82 -16.35
N ARG A 239 -15.25 11.84 -15.52
CA ARG A 239 -15.86 11.72 -14.18
C ARG A 239 -17.34 11.29 -14.25
N THR A 240 -18.09 11.79 -15.22
CA THR A 240 -19.49 11.39 -15.43
C THR A 240 -19.60 9.90 -15.79
N LEU A 241 -18.73 9.39 -16.66
CA LEU A 241 -18.69 7.96 -17.00
C LEU A 241 -18.33 7.09 -15.81
N VAL A 242 -17.35 7.53 -15.01
CA VAL A 242 -16.99 6.85 -13.74
C VAL A 242 -18.19 6.77 -12.80
N LYS A 243 -18.92 7.87 -12.56
CA LYS A 243 -20.11 7.87 -11.70
C LYS A 243 -21.21 6.91 -12.22
N ARG A 244 -21.35 6.77 -13.53
CA ARG A 244 -22.28 5.77 -14.12
C ARG A 244 -21.85 4.32 -13.86
N LEU A 245 -20.55 4.02 -13.82
CA LEU A 245 -20.04 2.71 -13.41
C LEU A 245 -20.30 2.46 -11.92
N ILE A 246 -19.98 3.44 -11.08
CA ILE A 246 -20.13 3.40 -9.61
C ILE A 246 -21.59 3.19 -9.21
N ALA A 247 -22.54 3.81 -9.90
CA ALA A 247 -23.98 3.61 -9.66
C ALA A 247 -24.44 2.15 -9.81
N ARG A 248 -23.61 1.28 -10.40
CA ARG A 248 -23.89 -0.14 -10.66
C ARG A 248 -22.87 -1.08 -10.02
N ALA A 249 -21.93 -0.54 -9.27
CA ALA A 249 -20.88 -1.29 -8.59
C ALA A 249 -21.29 -1.63 -7.16
N ASP A 250 -20.71 -2.70 -6.63
CA ASP A 250 -20.82 -3.07 -5.21
C ASP A 250 -19.62 -2.54 -4.41
N VAL A 251 -18.45 -2.43 -5.07
CA VAL A 251 -17.20 -2.05 -4.43
C VAL A 251 -16.43 -1.06 -5.30
N VAL A 252 -15.82 -0.07 -4.67
CA VAL A 252 -14.76 0.78 -5.23
C VAL A 252 -13.51 0.57 -4.40
N ILE A 253 -12.37 0.36 -5.06
CA ILE A 253 -11.05 0.25 -4.39
C ILE A 253 -10.09 1.27 -5.00
N GLU A 254 -9.37 2.02 -4.12
CA GLU A 254 -8.30 2.94 -4.51
C GLU A 254 -7.12 2.85 -3.53
N ASN A 255 -5.91 3.16 -4.00
CA ASN A 255 -4.70 3.20 -3.16
C ASN A 255 -3.86 4.47 -3.41
N PHE A 256 -4.53 5.56 -3.72
CA PHE A 256 -3.90 6.87 -3.87
C PHE A 256 -3.60 7.52 -2.52
N SER A 257 -2.88 8.64 -2.57
CA SER A 257 -2.79 9.54 -1.42
C SER A 257 -4.16 10.08 -1.04
N PRO A 258 -4.45 10.35 0.23
CA PRO A 258 -5.80 10.62 0.75
C PRO A 258 -6.61 11.70 0.01
N ARG A 259 -5.92 12.69 -0.58
CA ARG A 259 -6.57 13.84 -1.25
C ARG A 259 -6.93 13.60 -2.72
N VAL A 260 -6.41 12.54 -3.34
CA VAL A 260 -6.48 12.40 -4.82
C VAL A 260 -7.91 12.19 -5.29
N MET A 261 -8.65 11.29 -4.67
CA MET A 261 -10.04 11.05 -5.06
C MET A 261 -10.93 12.28 -4.79
N ASP A 262 -10.70 12.98 -3.68
CA ASP A 262 -11.42 14.21 -3.34
C ASP A 262 -11.18 15.32 -4.39
N GLN A 263 -9.94 15.45 -4.91
CA GLN A 263 -9.60 16.41 -5.98
C GLN A 263 -10.36 16.15 -7.29
N PHE A 264 -10.72 14.90 -7.56
CA PHE A 264 -11.55 14.53 -8.71
C PHE A 264 -13.06 14.64 -8.45
N GLY A 265 -13.49 15.00 -7.23
CA GLY A 265 -14.89 14.96 -6.83
C GLY A 265 -15.44 13.52 -6.79
N LEU A 266 -14.55 12.58 -6.41
CA LEU A 266 -14.80 11.15 -6.28
C LEU A 266 -14.41 10.65 -4.86
N GLY A 267 -14.46 11.54 -3.87
CA GLY A 267 -14.27 11.17 -2.47
C GLY A 267 -15.34 10.22 -1.96
N ALA A 268 -15.14 9.63 -0.78
CA ALA A 268 -16.07 8.64 -0.25
C ALA A 268 -17.50 9.20 -0.10
N THR A 269 -17.65 10.44 0.33
CA THR A 269 -18.95 11.11 0.47
C THR A 269 -19.68 11.23 -0.88
N GLU A 270 -18.97 11.67 -1.92
CA GLU A 270 -19.51 11.82 -3.26
C GLU A 270 -19.86 10.46 -3.88
N LEU A 271 -19.04 9.44 -3.65
CA LEU A 271 -19.30 8.08 -4.12
C LEU A 271 -20.54 7.48 -3.46
N LEU A 272 -20.69 7.63 -2.14
CA LEU A 272 -21.86 7.17 -1.39
C LEU A 272 -23.13 7.95 -1.75
N ALA A 273 -23.02 9.23 -2.13
CA ALA A 273 -24.16 9.99 -2.67
C ALA A 273 -24.65 9.43 -4.01
N VAL A 274 -23.74 8.87 -4.84
CA VAL A 274 -24.11 8.20 -6.11
C VAL A 274 -24.71 6.81 -5.86
N ASN A 275 -24.13 6.06 -4.91
CA ASN A 275 -24.57 4.71 -4.57
C ASN A 275 -24.44 4.47 -3.05
N PRO A 276 -25.53 4.60 -2.28
CA PRO A 276 -25.50 4.45 -0.83
C PRO A 276 -25.12 3.05 -0.32
N ARG A 277 -25.21 2.04 -1.18
CA ARG A 277 -24.84 0.64 -0.85
C ARG A 277 -23.39 0.32 -1.17
N LEU A 278 -22.64 1.27 -1.71
CA LEU A 278 -21.27 1.06 -2.17
C LEU A 278 -20.32 0.80 -1.00
N ILE A 279 -19.47 -0.20 -1.13
CA ILE A 279 -18.32 -0.39 -0.24
C ILE A 279 -17.14 0.37 -0.82
N VAL A 280 -16.65 1.36 -0.09
CA VAL A 280 -15.49 2.18 -0.50
C VAL A 280 -14.26 1.73 0.28
N VAL A 281 -13.31 1.12 -0.43
CA VAL A 281 -12.04 0.63 0.15
C VAL A 281 -10.91 1.58 -0.21
N ARG A 282 -10.32 2.19 0.79
CA ARG A 282 -9.22 3.16 0.64
C ARG A 282 -7.95 2.63 1.28
N MET A 283 -6.86 2.58 0.50
CA MET A 283 -5.60 1.95 0.90
C MET A 283 -4.40 2.92 0.81
N PRO A 284 -4.47 4.14 1.36
CA PRO A 284 -3.31 5.02 1.38
C PRO A 284 -2.23 4.46 2.30
N ALA A 285 -0.96 4.67 1.96
CA ALA A 285 0.19 4.08 2.64
C ALA A 285 0.18 4.30 4.17
N PHE A 286 -0.23 5.48 4.62
CA PHE A 286 -0.26 5.84 6.04
C PHE A 286 -1.68 6.00 6.61
N GLY A 287 -2.72 5.62 5.85
CA GLY A 287 -4.11 5.77 6.26
C GLY A 287 -4.67 7.18 6.00
N LEU A 288 -5.89 7.43 6.47
CA LEU A 288 -6.67 8.62 6.15
C LEU A 288 -6.53 9.75 7.18
N ASP A 289 -5.91 9.48 8.32
CA ASP A 289 -5.77 10.34 9.49
C ASP A 289 -4.36 10.25 10.10
N GLY A 290 -4.10 11.04 11.12
CA GLY A 290 -2.83 11.09 11.84
C GLY A 290 -1.74 11.92 11.14
N PRO A 291 -0.62 12.19 11.83
CA PRO A 291 0.39 13.15 11.37
C PRO A 291 1.10 12.77 10.06
N TRP A 292 1.15 11.49 9.73
CA TRP A 292 1.85 11.02 8.52
C TRP A 292 0.92 10.73 7.34
N ARG A 293 -0.37 11.06 7.43
CA ARG A 293 -1.38 10.72 6.41
C ARG A 293 -1.00 11.15 4.98
N ASP A 294 -0.31 12.26 4.85
CA ASP A 294 0.07 12.85 3.55
C ASP A 294 1.49 12.45 3.09
N ARG A 295 2.19 11.61 3.86
CA ARG A 295 3.50 11.07 3.47
C ARG A 295 3.37 10.09 2.30
N VAL A 296 4.38 10.08 1.44
CA VAL A 296 4.49 9.08 0.37
C VAL A 296 5.12 7.80 0.93
N GLY A 297 4.56 6.65 0.60
CA GLY A 297 5.09 5.35 1.00
C GLY A 297 4.90 4.29 -0.07
N PHE A 298 5.86 3.36 -0.11
CA PHE A 298 5.83 2.14 -0.91
C PHE A 298 6.19 0.95 0.01
N ALA A 299 6.11 -0.29 -0.49
CA ALA A 299 6.41 -1.48 0.30
C ALA A 299 7.70 -1.37 1.12
N PRO A 300 8.86 -0.97 0.55
CA PRO A 300 10.08 -0.86 1.34
C PRO A 300 9.99 0.19 2.46
N THR A 301 9.24 1.28 2.26
CA THR A 301 8.99 2.29 3.29
C THR A 301 8.21 1.69 4.47
N MET A 302 7.19 0.89 4.18
CA MET A 302 6.40 0.20 5.21
C MET A 302 7.24 -0.84 5.95
N GLU A 303 8.05 -1.61 5.23
CA GLU A 303 8.97 -2.60 5.80
C GLU A 303 10.01 -1.96 6.74
N GLN A 304 10.46 -0.75 6.43
CA GLN A 304 11.37 0.03 7.26
C GLN A 304 10.69 0.49 8.55
N ILE A 305 9.53 1.09 8.46
CA ILE A 305 8.77 1.62 9.60
C ILE A 305 8.26 0.49 10.51
N ALA A 306 7.78 -0.62 9.92
CA ALA A 306 7.22 -1.75 10.66
C ALA A 306 8.29 -2.62 11.35
N GLY A 307 9.58 -2.32 11.20
CA GLY A 307 10.67 -3.05 11.82
C GLY A 307 11.10 -4.31 11.07
N LEU A 308 10.44 -4.67 9.97
CA LEU A 308 10.82 -5.85 9.19
C LEU A 308 12.24 -5.70 8.63
N ALA A 309 12.59 -4.50 8.17
CA ALA A 309 13.94 -4.21 7.71
C ALA A 309 14.99 -4.30 8.84
N TRP A 310 14.61 -3.96 10.06
CA TRP A 310 15.50 -4.04 11.23
C TRP A 310 15.88 -5.46 11.60
N VAL A 311 14.92 -6.39 11.54
CA VAL A 311 15.13 -7.80 11.91
C VAL A 311 15.62 -8.67 10.76
N THR A 312 15.80 -8.08 9.57
CA THR A 312 16.26 -8.79 8.37
C THR A 312 17.72 -8.41 8.07
N GLY A 313 18.52 -9.37 7.69
CA GLY A 313 19.95 -9.19 7.37
C GLY A 313 20.85 -10.06 8.22
N PHE A 314 22.12 -9.68 8.29
CA PHE A 314 23.14 -10.35 9.09
C PHE A 314 23.41 -9.55 10.36
N PRO A 315 23.78 -10.20 11.49
CA PRO A 315 24.04 -9.52 12.77
C PRO A 315 25.03 -8.36 12.68
N GLU A 316 26.09 -8.49 11.91
CA GLU A 316 27.15 -7.49 11.73
C GLU A 316 26.88 -6.58 10.52
N GLY A 317 25.78 -6.82 9.78
CA GLY A 317 25.42 -6.09 8.57
C GLY A 317 24.42 -4.97 8.83
N PRO A 318 24.22 -4.11 7.83
CA PRO A 318 23.16 -3.12 7.91
C PRO A 318 21.78 -3.78 7.82
N PRO A 319 20.73 -3.14 8.38
CA PRO A 319 19.35 -3.59 8.20
C PRO A 319 18.99 -3.79 6.72
N VAL A 320 18.15 -4.76 6.38
CA VAL A 320 17.79 -5.11 4.99
C VAL A 320 16.29 -5.05 4.78
N ALA A 321 15.81 -4.19 3.89
CA ALA A 321 14.41 -4.22 3.47
C ALA A 321 14.16 -5.42 2.53
N PRO A 322 13.24 -6.35 2.84
CA PRO A 322 12.94 -7.52 2.00
C PRO A 322 12.38 -7.18 0.62
N ARG A 323 11.72 -6.02 0.50
CA ARG A 323 11.25 -5.41 -0.75
C ARG A 323 10.16 -6.18 -1.47
N GLY A 324 9.00 -6.17 -0.91
CA GLY A 324 7.81 -6.67 -1.57
C GLY A 324 6.86 -7.41 -0.67
N ALA A 325 7.17 -7.65 0.59
CA ALA A 325 6.27 -8.34 1.51
C ALA A 325 5.03 -7.50 1.84
N CYS A 326 5.19 -6.19 2.05
CA CYS A 326 4.09 -5.34 2.50
C CYS A 326 2.96 -5.18 1.48
N ASP A 327 3.27 -5.04 0.20
CA ASP A 327 2.22 -4.80 -0.82
C ASP A 327 1.27 -5.99 -0.97
N PRO A 328 1.73 -7.26 -1.18
CA PRO A 328 0.84 -8.41 -1.21
C PRO A 328 0.06 -8.61 0.09
N LEU A 329 0.70 -8.40 1.25
CA LEU A 329 0.02 -8.51 2.55
C LEU A 329 -1.09 -7.47 2.69
N ALA A 330 -0.82 -6.21 2.36
CA ALA A 330 -1.84 -5.16 2.37
C ALA A 330 -2.99 -5.48 1.40
N GLY A 331 -2.67 -5.99 0.21
CA GLY A 331 -3.66 -6.43 -0.78
C GLY A 331 -4.57 -7.54 -0.25
N LEU A 332 -3.99 -8.59 0.34
CA LEU A 332 -4.77 -9.69 0.92
C LEU A 332 -5.64 -9.22 2.09
N HIS A 333 -5.14 -8.35 2.96
CA HIS A 333 -5.94 -7.77 4.04
C HIS A 333 -7.10 -6.92 3.50
N ALA A 334 -6.87 -6.14 2.46
CA ALA A 334 -7.93 -5.34 1.83
C ALA A 334 -8.98 -6.23 1.17
N ALA A 335 -8.58 -7.29 0.46
CA ALA A 335 -9.50 -8.28 -0.10
C ALA A 335 -10.34 -8.94 0.99
N PHE A 336 -9.71 -9.38 2.09
CA PHE A 336 -10.41 -9.97 3.24
C PHE A 336 -11.42 -8.99 3.84
N ALA A 337 -11.02 -7.74 4.10
CA ALA A 337 -11.89 -6.72 4.65
C ALA A 337 -13.07 -6.41 3.71
N THR A 338 -12.84 -6.42 2.39
CA THR A 338 -13.88 -6.25 1.37
C THR A 338 -14.90 -7.38 1.42
N VAL A 339 -14.46 -8.63 1.49
CA VAL A 339 -15.36 -9.79 1.62
C VAL A 339 -16.15 -9.74 2.92
N ALA A 340 -15.51 -9.35 4.04
CA ALA A 340 -16.20 -9.18 5.31
C ALA A 340 -17.27 -8.07 5.26
N ALA A 341 -16.99 -6.96 4.56
CA ALA A 341 -17.94 -5.87 4.37
C ALA A 341 -19.12 -6.30 3.48
N LEU A 342 -18.86 -7.04 2.38
CA LEU A 342 -19.91 -7.62 1.53
C LEU A 342 -20.83 -8.54 2.33
N ALA A 343 -20.26 -9.46 3.10
CA ALA A 343 -21.04 -10.36 3.95
C ALA A 343 -21.84 -9.63 5.06
N CYS A 344 -21.36 -8.48 5.51
CA CYS A 344 -22.10 -7.62 6.44
C CYS A 344 -23.28 -6.93 5.73
N ALA A 345 -23.06 -6.37 4.53
CA ALA A 345 -24.07 -5.68 3.76
C ALA A 345 -25.22 -6.60 3.27
N GLU A 346 -24.97 -7.90 3.13
CA GLU A 346 -26.02 -8.89 2.80
C GLU A 346 -26.96 -9.20 3.99
N ARG A 347 -26.51 -8.90 5.22
CA ARG A 347 -27.26 -9.16 6.47
C ARG A 347 -28.09 -7.98 6.94
N THR A 348 -27.82 -6.80 6.41
CA THR A 348 -28.51 -5.53 6.72
C THR A 348 -29.39 -5.07 5.57
#